data_67360a520b26dc5cdbf248c1a27ea210
#
_entry.id   67360a520b26dc5cdbf248c1a27ea210
#
_cell.length_a   1.000
_cell.length_b   1.000
_cell.length_c   1.000
_cell.angle_alpha   90.00
_cell.angle_beta   90.00
_cell.angle_gamma   90.00
#
_symmetry.space_group_name_H-M   'P 1'
#
loop_
_entity.id
_entity.type
_entity.pdbx_description
1 polymer ?
#
loop_
_entity_poly.entity_id
_entity_poly.type
_entity_poly.pdbx_seq_one_letter_code
_entity_poly.pdbx_strand_id
1 'polypeptide(L)'
;MDKLLIRGGSALNGEIHASGAKNSALPILAASLLADSPLKVGNLPHLNDVTTMLELLGSMGVEVMLSDEMEVQVDTSNIKNLNARYELVKTMRASILVLGPLLAKFQQATVALPGGCAIGSRPVNLHIDAMRAMGAEVNIEDGNIKASVAGRLKGAKILFEPVSVTGTENVIMAATLAEGITIIENAAREPEVIDLANCLIAMGADIKGAGTDVIIIEGVERLEGATFSVMPDRVEVGTYLTAVAMTGGKVKIKSAKPEYLSSVISKLELSGANITLGKNWVEIFMSDNKPKATSLTTGPYPSFPTDMQAQFVSLNAIAEGNSTITETVFENRFMHVQEIARMGGNITLKGNTAFIAGIKSLKGAPVMATDLRASASLVLAGLVAKGATTIDRIYHIDRGYERIEEKLKMLGADIERIS
;
A
#
# COMPACT_ATOMS: atom_id res chain seq x y z
N MET A 1 -5.43 17.60 -18.40
CA MET A 1 -5.03 16.47 -17.52
C MET A 1 -4.05 17.03 -16.52
N ASP A 2 -4.35 16.91 -15.24
CA ASP A 2 -3.55 17.56 -14.18
C ASP A 2 -2.11 17.09 -14.16
N LYS A 3 -1.22 18.01 -13.80
CA LYS A 3 0.23 17.82 -13.66
C LYS A 3 0.68 18.42 -12.34
N LEU A 4 1.84 18.02 -11.85
CA LEU A 4 2.53 18.75 -10.76
C LEU A 4 3.68 19.56 -11.35
N LEU A 5 3.75 20.83 -10.97
CA LEU A 5 4.88 21.70 -11.22
C LEU A 5 5.63 21.92 -9.90
N ILE A 6 6.93 21.61 -9.90
CA ILE A 6 7.78 21.66 -8.71
C ILE A 6 9.00 22.50 -9.01
N ARG A 7 9.29 23.48 -8.15
CA ARG A 7 10.54 24.26 -8.16
C ARG A 7 11.35 23.87 -6.93
N GLY A 8 12.43 23.15 -7.16
CA GLY A 8 13.25 22.59 -6.09
C GLY A 8 14.14 23.65 -5.41
N GLY A 9 14.68 23.29 -4.26
CA GLY A 9 15.67 24.06 -3.52
C GLY A 9 15.21 24.60 -2.15
N SER A 10 13.96 24.36 -1.75
CA SER A 10 13.46 24.71 -0.41
C SER A 10 13.69 23.59 0.57
N ALA A 11 14.23 23.91 1.76
CA ALA A 11 14.25 22.99 2.89
C ALA A 11 12.84 22.82 3.46
N LEU A 12 12.49 21.60 3.86
CA LEU A 12 11.17 21.29 4.41
C LEU A 12 11.15 21.47 5.93
N ASN A 13 10.18 22.23 6.43
CA ASN A 13 10.05 22.50 7.86
C ASN A 13 8.57 22.53 8.27
N GLY A 14 8.28 22.03 9.48
CA GLY A 14 6.93 22.11 10.04
C GLY A 14 6.39 20.78 10.53
N GLU A 15 5.06 20.69 10.56
CA GLU A 15 4.35 19.51 11.04
C GLU A 15 3.24 19.12 10.05
N ILE A 16 3.08 17.80 9.86
CA ILE A 16 1.96 17.21 9.10
C ILE A 16 1.39 16.00 9.84
N HIS A 17 0.20 15.56 9.42
CA HIS A 17 -0.41 14.32 9.86
C HIS A 17 -0.34 13.26 8.76
N ALA A 18 -0.01 12.03 9.14
CA ALA A 18 -0.11 10.89 8.24
C ALA A 18 -1.59 10.56 7.98
N SER A 19 -1.92 10.26 6.73
CA SER A 19 -3.23 9.74 6.34
C SER A 19 -3.36 8.25 6.67
N GLY A 20 -4.57 7.73 6.60
CA GLY A 20 -4.81 6.30 6.73
C GLY A 20 -4.11 5.48 5.65
N ALA A 21 -3.71 4.25 6.00
CA ALA A 21 -3.01 3.37 5.09
C ALA A 21 -3.94 2.79 4.02
N LYS A 22 -3.69 3.09 2.75
CA LYS A 22 -4.44 2.51 1.63
C LYS A 22 -4.46 0.99 1.68
N ASN A 23 -3.30 0.38 1.90
CA ASN A 23 -3.15 -1.07 1.87
C ASN A 23 -3.81 -1.78 3.07
N SER A 24 -4.21 -1.03 4.11
CA SER A 24 -5.04 -1.49 5.21
C SER A 24 -6.53 -1.20 4.95
N ALA A 25 -6.85 -0.02 4.42
CA ALA A 25 -8.22 0.39 4.13
C ALA A 25 -8.94 -0.58 3.17
N LEU A 26 -8.27 -1.02 2.09
CA LEU A 26 -8.87 -1.86 1.07
C LEU A 26 -9.30 -3.25 1.60
N PRO A 27 -8.46 -4.02 2.31
CA PRO A 27 -8.90 -5.28 2.90
C PRO A 27 -9.94 -5.10 4.02
N ILE A 28 -9.89 -4.03 4.82
CA ILE A 28 -10.90 -3.72 5.85
C ILE A 28 -12.25 -3.44 5.20
N LEU A 29 -12.30 -2.67 4.11
CA LEU A 29 -13.52 -2.46 3.34
C LEU A 29 -14.07 -3.77 2.75
N ALA A 30 -13.20 -4.65 2.23
CA ALA A 30 -13.62 -5.96 1.76
C ALA A 30 -14.15 -6.85 2.90
N ALA A 31 -13.56 -6.76 4.10
CA ALA A 31 -13.98 -7.50 5.28
C ALA A 31 -15.40 -7.12 5.75
N SER A 32 -15.91 -5.94 5.40
CA SER A 32 -17.30 -5.55 5.69
C SER A 32 -18.33 -6.54 5.14
N LEU A 33 -18.01 -7.21 4.02
CA LEU A 33 -18.86 -8.24 3.43
C LEU A 33 -19.16 -9.43 4.37
N LEU A 34 -18.35 -9.62 5.41
CA LEU A 34 -18.50 -10.72 6.38
C LEU A 34 -19.48 -10.37 7.50
N ALA A 35 -19.77 -9.09 7.73
CA ALA A 35 -20.54 -8.64 8.88
C ALA A 35 -22.06 -8.85 8.70
N ASP A 36 -22.76 -9.08 9.83
CA ASP A 36 -24.23 -9.14 9.90
C ASP A 36 -24.86 -7.77 10.24
N SER A 37 -24.04 -6.81 10.66
CA SER A 37 -24.43 -5.44 10.98
C SER A 37 -23.39 -4.43 10.45
N PRO A 38 -23.72 -3.13 10.37
CA PRO A 38 -22.84 -2.16 9.72
C PRO A 38 -21.45 -2.04 10.36
N LEU A 39 -20.40 -2.03 9.53
CA LEU A 39 -19.03 -1.72 9.90
C LEU A 39 -18.78 -0.22 9.75
N LYS A 40 -18.31 0.45 10.82
CA LYS A 40 -17.88 1.85 10.78
C LYS A 40 -16.37 1.93 10.70
N VAL A 41 -15.87 2.61 9.67
CA VAL A 41 -14.44 2.71 9.38
C VAL A 41 -13.99 4.16 9.40
N GLY A 42 -13.15 4.50 10.37
CA GLY A 42 -12.51 5.82 10.49
C GLY A 42 -11.12 5.85 9.86
N ASN A 43 -10.57 7.05 9.70
CA ASN A 43 -9.26 7.31 9.12
C ASN A 43 -9.06 6.70 7.73
N LEU A 44 -10.12 6.66 6.92
CA LEU A 44 -10.03 6.25 5.50
C LEU A 44 -9.35 7.35 4.69
N PRO A 45 -8.30 7.04 3.91
CA PRO A 45 -7.66 8.07 3.08
C PRO A 45 -8.52 8.39 1.85
N HIS A 46 -8.53 9.67 1.44
CA HIS A 46 -9.21 10.12 0.22
C HIS A 46 -8.38 9.77 -1.02
N LEU A 47 -8.45 8.52 -1.45
CA LEU A 47 -7.67 7.97 -2.57
C LEU A 47 -8.58 7.33 -3.59
N ASN A 48 -8.20 7.40 -4.87
CA ASN A 48 -8.96 6.79 -5.97
C ASN A 48 -9.20 5.28 -5.76
N ASP A 49 -8.22 4.55 -5.23
CA ASP A 49 -8.37 3.11 -4.97
C ASP A 49 -9.44 2.84 -3.87
N VAL A 50 -9.53 3.70 -2.84
CA VAL A 50 -10.57 3.60 -1.79
C VAL A 50 -11.96 3.87 -2.39
N THR A 51 -12.09 4.94 -3.17
CA THR A 51 -13.33 5.24 -3.89
C THR A 51 -13.75 4.09 -4.80
N THR A 52 -12.82 3.53 -5.57
CA THR A 52 -13.10 2.36 -6.44
C THR A 52 -13.56 1.13 -5.64
N MET A 53 -12.99 0.90 -4.44
CA MET A 53 -13.44 -0.20 -3.58
C MET A 53 -14.88 0.05 -3.08
N LEU A 54 -15.20 1.26 -2.66
CA LEU A 54 -16.55 1.63 -2.25
C LEU A 54 -17.56 1.53 -3.40
N GLU A 55 -17.18 1.94 -4.62
CA GLU A 55 -17.98 1.76 -5.83
C GLU A 55 -18.19 0.28 -6.16
N LEU A 56 -17.16 -0.54 -6.00
CA LEU A 56 -17.25 -1.99 -6.19
C LEU A 56 -18.26 -2.60 -5.21
N LEU A 57 -18.15 -2.29 -3.92
CA LEU A 57 -19.10 -2.74 -2.89
C LEU A 57 -20.51 -2.22 -3.17
N GLY A 58 -20.66 -0.94 -3.52
CA GLY A 58 -21.94 -0.34 -3.91
C GLY A 58 -22.59 -1.04 -5.10
N SER A 59 -21.80 -1.47 -6.10
CA SER A 59 -22.29 -2.24 -7.26
C SER A 59 -22.85 -3.62 -6.89
N MET A 60 -22.47 -4.14 -5.72
CA MET A 60 -22.98 -5.38 -5.14
C MET A 60 -24.27 -5.18 -4.33
N GLY A 61 -24.64 -3.92 -4.03
CA GLY A 61 -25.80 -3.56 -3.21
C GLY A 61 -25.45 -3.17 -1.78
N VAL A 62 -24.18 -2.98 -1.47
CA VAL A 62 -23.71 -2.45 -0.19
C VAL A 62 -24.10 -0.98 -0.08
N GLU A 63 -24.69 -0.59 1.05
CA GLU A 63 -24.99 0.80 1.35
C GLU A 63 -23.80 1.46 2.05
N VAL A 64 -23.36 2.59 1.53
CA VAL A 64 -22.24 3.36 2.04
C VAL A 64 -22.73 4.73 2.50
N MET A 65 -22.52 5.05 3.77
CA MET A 65 -22.92 6.33 4.35
C MET A 65 -21.70 6.99 5.02
N LEU A 66 -21.55 8.30 4.82
CA LEU A 66 -20.57 9.11 5.54
C LEU A 66 -21.24 9.64 6.81
N SER A 67 -20.61 9.41 7.97
CA SER A 67 -21.07 9.96 9.25
C SER A 67 -20.63 11.41 9.45
N ASP A 68 -21.24 12.11 10.40
CA ASP A 68 -20.85 13.48 10.80
C ASP A 68 -19.41 13.53 11.37
N GLU A 69 -18.89 12.39 11.84
CA GLU A 69 -17.53 12.25 12.37
C GLU A 69 -16.50 11.89 11.28
N MET A 70 -16.88 12.00 10.00
CA MET A 70 -16.06 11.61 8.84
C MET A 70 -15.68 10.11 8.83
N GLU A 71 -16.47 9.26 9.47
CA GLU A 71 -16.38 7.82 9.38
C GLU A 71 -17.27 7.30 8.24
N VAL A 72 -16.80 6.31 7.54
CA VAL A 72 -17.59 5.62 6.51
C VAL A 72 -18.28 4.41 7.16
N GLN A 73 -19.60 4.42 7.15
CA GLN A 73 -20.40 3.26 7.55
C GLN A 73 -20.72 2.43 6.31
N VAL A 74 -20.44 1.14 6.38
CA VAL A 74 -20.65 0.15 5.31
C VAL A 74 -21.65 -0.87 5.79
N ASP A 75 -22.83 -0.91 5.16
CA ASP A 75 -23.94 -1.83 5.49
C ASP A 75 -24.15 -2.84 4.35
N THR A 76 -23.98 -4.10 4.68
CA THR A 76 -24.03 -5.22 3.73
C THR A 76 -25.36 -6.00 3.77
N SER A 77 -26.35 -5.50 4.49
CA SER A 77 -27.66 -6.18 4.67
C SER A 77 -28.45 -6.38 3.36
N ASN A 78 -28.18 -5.57 2.32
CA ASN A 78 -28.93 -5.53 1.06
C ASN A 78 -28.12 -6.03 -0.15
N ILE A 79 -27.11 -6.89 0.04
CA ILE A 79 -26.33 -7.43 -1.08
C ILE A 79 -27.24 -8.22 -2.03
N LYS A 80 -27.18 -7.86 -3.31
CA LYS A 80 -28.00 -8.48 -4.39
C LYS A 80 -27.16 -9.09 -5.50
N ASN A 81 -25.87 -8.74 -5.57
CA ASN A 81 -25.00 -9.13 -6.66
C ASN A 81 -23.62 -9.56 -6.10
N LEU A 82 -23.20 -10.78 -6.42
CA LEU A 82 -21.94 -11.37 -5.97
C LEU A 82 -20.86 -11.32 -7.08
N ASN A 83 -20.97 -10.34 -7.99
CA ASN A 83 -20.12 -10.23 -9.16
C ASN A 83 -19.26 -8.94 -9.11
N ALA A 84 -17.96 -9.10 -8.97
CA ALA A 84 -16.97 -8.03 -9.09
C ALA A 84 -16.63 -7.82 -10.58
N ARG A 85 -17.28 -6.85 -11.22
CA ARG A 85 -17.21 -6.60 -12.66
C ARG A 85 -15.85 -6.12 -13.12
N TYR A 86 -15.44 -6.55 -14.31
CA TYR A 86 -14.16 -6.21 -14.94
C TYR A 86 -13.87 -4.70 -14.97
N GLU A 87 -14.89 -3.85 -15.23
CA GLU A 87 -14.72 -2.39 -15.36
C GLU A 87 -14.10 -1.75 -14.10
N LEU A 88 -14.42 -2.24 -12.90
CA LEU A 88 -13.86 -1.79 -11.63
C LEU A 88 -12.58 -2.55 -11.27
N VAL A 89 -12.57 -3.86 -11.49
CA VAL A 89 -11.43 -4.73 -11.15
C VAL A 89 -10.19 -4.39 -11.97
N LYS A 90 -10.32 -4.05 -13.26
CA LYS A 90 -9.19 -3.70 -14.13
C LYS A 90 -8.36 -2.51 -13.64
N THR A 91 -8.98 -1.60 -12.90
CA THR A 91 -8.33 -0.38 -12.38
C THR A 91 -7.66 -0.59 -11.03
N MET A 92 -8.12 -1.59 -10.25
CA MET A 92 -7.65 -1.85 -8.90
C MET A 92 -7.49 -3.34 -8.63
N ARG A 93 -6.24 -3.83 -8.60
CA ARG A 93 -5.95 -5.26 -8.35
C ARG A 93 -6.45 -5.78 -7.00
N ALA A 94 -6.51 -4.91 -5.99
CA ALA A 94 -7.03 -5.27 -4.66
C ALA A 94 -8.50 -5.72 -4.68
N SER A 95 -9.22 -5.55 -5.79
CA SER A 95 -10.57 -6.09 -5.99
C SER A 95 -10.64 -7.62 -5.82
N ILE A 96 -9.53 -8.36 -5.96
CA ILE A 96 -9.44 -9.78 -5.66
C ILE A 96 -9.76 -10.11 -4.20
N LEU A 97 -9.60 -9.14 -3.29
CA LEU A 97 -9.85 -9.31 -1.86
C LEU A 97 -11.31 -9.58 -1.51
N VAL A 98 -12.25 -9.31 -2.41
CA VAL A 98 -13.67 -9.65 -2.17
C VAL A 98 -13.96 -11.16 -2.36
N LEU A 99 -13.04 -11.93 -2.97
CA LEU A 99 -13.23 -13.36 -3.27
C LEU A 99 -13.45 -14.18 -1.99
N GLY A 100 -12.56 -14.05 -1.01
CA GLY A 100 -12.66 -14.77 0.28
C GLY A 100 -13.94 -14.45 1.06
N PRO A 101 -14.23 -13.17 1.31
CA PRO A 101 -15.46 -12.75 1.98
C PRO A 101 -16.74 -13.22 1.28
N LEU A 102 -16.82 -13.09 -0.04
CA LEU A 102 -18.00 -13.53 -0.80
C LEU A 102 -18.20 -15.04 -0.68
N LEU A 103 -17.14 -15.83 -0.81
CA LEU A 103 -17.22 -17.30 -0.65
C LEU A 103 -17.60 -17.69 0.79
N ALA A 104 -17.00 -17.05 1.79
CA ALA A 104 -17.24 -17.37 3.18
C ALA A 104 -18.67 -17.05 3.64
N LYS A 105 -19.22 -15.92 3.19
CA LYS A 105 -20.53 -15.43 3.62
C LYS A 105 -21.66 -15.92 2.72
N PHE A 106 -21.47 -15.87 1.40
CA PHE A 106 -22.51 -16.08 0.41
C PHE A 106 -22.35 -17.38 -0.39
N GLN A 107 -21.27 -18.14 -0.15
CA GLN A 107 -20.97 -19.43 -0.79
C GLN A 107 -20.79 -19.35 -2.32
N GLN A 108 -20.78 -18.18 -2.88
CA GLN A 108 -20.56 -17.92 -4.31
C GLN A 108 -19.81 -16.61 -4.51
N ALA A 109 -18.97 -16.57 -5.52
CA ALA A 109 -18.30 -15.37 -5.96
C ALA A 109 -17.98 -15.43 -7.46
N THR A 110 -18.16 -14.31 -8.15
CA THR A 110 -17.62 -14.11 -9.49
C THR A 110 -16.76 -12.87 -9.46
N VAL A 111 -15.46 -13.02 -9.68
CA VAL A 111 -14.49 -11.93 -9.64
C VAL A 111 -13.74 -11.89 -10.96
N ALA A 112 -13.82 -10.78 -11.68
CA ALA A 112 -13.03 -10.63 -12.90
C ALA A 112 -11.53 -10.75 -12.60
N LEU A 113 -10.77 -11.37 -13.50
CA LEU A 113 -9.32 -11.41 -13.37
C LEU A 113 -8.75 -10.00 -13.42
N PRO A 114 -7.93 -9.60 -12.45
CA PRO A 114 -7.32 -8.29 -12.48
C PRO A 114 -6.39 -8.18 -13.68
N GLY A 115 -6.39 -7.03 -14.34
CA GLY A 115 -5.48 -6.72 -15.45
C GLY A 115 -4.01 -6.88 -15.07
N GLY A 116 -3.13 -6.89 -16.06
CA GLY A 116 -1.68 -6.92 -15.86
C GLY A 116 -1.19 -5.78 -14.97
N CYS A 117 -0.09 -5.99 -14.26
CA CYS A 117 0.55 -4.97 -13.44
C CYS A 117 1.87 -4.54 -14.09
N ALA A 118 2.10 -3.24 -14.20
CA ALA A 118 3.33 -2.70 -14.79
C ALA A 118 4.60 -3.09 -14.01
N ILE A 119 4.48 -3.32 -12.69
CA ILE A 119 5.63 -3.60 -11.82
C ILE A 119 6.01 -5.08 -11.72
N GLY A 120 5.20 -6.01 -12.26
CA GLY A 120 5.53 -7.44 -12.25
C GLY A 120 4.35 -8.38 -12.15
N SER A 121 4.61 -9.68 -12.22
CA SER A 121 3.62 -10.73 -12.09
C SER A 121 3.10 -10.79 -10.64
N ARG A 122 1.79 -10.88 -10.51
CA ARG A 122 1.12 -11.11 -9.22
C ARG A 122 0.13 -12.24 -9.41
N PRO A 123 0.55 -13.47 -9.19
CA PRO A 123 -0.24 -14.62 -9.53
C PRO A 123 -1.50 -14.71 -8.66
N VAL A 124 -2.67 -14.74 -9.29
CA VAL A 124 -3.96 -14.95 -8.60
C VAL A 124 -4.15 -16.40 -8.20
N ASN A 125 -3.34 -17.33 -8.74
CA ASN A 125 -3.37 -18.74 -8.39
C ASN A 125 -3.21 -18.99 -6.88
N LEU A 126 -2.39 -18.21 -6.17
CA LEU A 126 -2.25 -18.35 -4.71
C LEU A 126 -3.59 -18.15 -3.97
N HIS A 127 -4.43 -17.23 -4.44
CA HIS A 127 -5.78 -17.04 -3.90
C HIS A 127 -6.68 -18.24 -4.26
N ILE A 128 -6.65 -18.66 -5.52
CA ILE A 128 -7.48 -19.75 -6.05
C ILE A 128 -7.14 -21.07 -5.34
N ASP A 129 -5.85 -21.39 -5.23
CA ASP A 129 -5.39 -22.65 -4.62
C ASP A 129 -5.73 -22.68 -3.12
N ALA A 130 -5.65 -21.55 -2.43
CA ALA A 130 -6.08 -21.45 -1.04
C ALA A 130 -7.60 -21.68 -0.89
N MET A 131 -8.45 -21.09 -1.74
CA MET A 131 -9.90 -21.32 -1.69
C MET A 131 -10.25 -22.77 -2.03
N ARG A 132 -9.55 -23.39 -2.99
CA ARG A 132 -9.70 -24.82 -3.29
C ARG A 132 -9.31 -25.70 -2.11
N ALA A 133 -8.20 -25.39 -1.43
CA ALA A 133 -7.79 -26.11 -0.21
C ALA A 133 -8.84 -26.02 0.90
N MET A 134 -9.60 -24.93 0.95
CA MET A 134 -10.73 -24.74 1.86
C MET A 134 -12.05 -25.36 1.36
N GLY A 135 -12.02 -26.13 0.27
CA GLY A 135 -13.17 -26.89 -0.26
C GLY A 135 -14.03 -26.15 -1.29
N ALA A 136 -13.62 -25.01 -1.79
CA ALA A 136 -14.33 -24.34 -2.87
C ALA A 136 -14.04 -24.96 -4.24
N GLU A 137 -15.05 -25.03 -5.09
CA GLU A 137 -14.89 -25.25 -6.53
C GLU A 137 -14.57 -23.91 -7.18
N VAL A 138 -13.41 -23.82 -7.86
CA VAL A 138 -12.97 -22.59 -8.49
C VAL A 138 -12.57 -22.85 -9.94
N ASN A 139 -13.22 -22.17 -10.86
CA ASN A 139 -12.98 -22.21 -12.30
C ASN A 139 -12.61 -20.82 -12.83
N ILE A 140 -11.83 -20.79 -13.90
CA ILE A 140 -11.56 -19.56 -14.65
C ILE A 140 -12.30 -19.68 -15.99
N GLU A 141 -13.31 -18.82 -16.19
CA GLU A 141 -14.13 -18.82 -17.39
C GLU A 141 -14.38 -17.38 -17.84
N ASP A 142 -14.24 -17.12 -19.12
CA ASP A 142 -14.48 -15.80 -19.74
C ASP A 142 -13.75 -14.65 -19.05
N GLY A 143 -12.54 -14.88 -18.56
CA GLY A 143 -11.75 -13.86 -17.85
C GLY A 143 -12.23 -13.60 -16.42
N ASN A 144 -13.06 -14.46 -15.84
CA ASN A 144 -13.56 -14.37 -14.47
C ASN A 144 -13.16 -15.58 -13.65
N ILE A 145 -12.89 -15.37 -12.37
CA ILE A 145 -12.83 -16.41 -11.34
C ILE A 145 -14.26 -16.66 -10.90
N LYS A 146 -14.80 -17.82 -11.22
CA LYS A 146 -16.10 -18.28 -10.73
C LYS A 146 -15.85 -19.30 -9.63
N ALA A 147 -16.33 -19.02 -8.44
CA ALA A 147 -16.10 -19.84 -7.27
C ALA A 147 -17.39 -20.13 -6.51
N SER A 148 -17.52 -21.35 -6.00
CA SER A 148 -18.65 -21.77 -5.18
C SER A 148 -18.25 -22.81 -4.14
N VAL A 149 -19.03 -22.95 -3.09
CA VAL A 149 -18.85 -23.98 -2.06
C VAL A 149 -20.20 -24.49 -1.56
N ALA A 150 -20.32 -25.78 -1.33
CA ALA A 150 -21.53 -26.36 -0.73
C ALA A 150 -21.47 -26.22 0.80
N GLY A 151 -22.21 -25.26 1.35
CA GLY A 151 -22.18 -24.93 2.77
C GLY A 151 -21.01 -24.00 3.12
N ARG A 152 -20.46 -24.15 4.33
CA ARG A 152 -19.32 -23.33 4.79
C ARG A 152 -18.00 -23.84 4.21
N LEU A 153 -17.06 -22.94 3.96
CA LEU A 153 -15.66 -23.30 3.72
C LEU A 153 -15.14 -24.16 4.89
N LYS A 154 -14.15 -24.99 4.63
CA LYS A 154 -13.54 -25.84 5.65
C LYS A 154 -12.18 -25.30 6.06
N GLY A 155 -11.86 -25.40 7.34
CA GLY A 155 -10.54 -25.11 7.85
C GLY A 155 -9.48 -25.95 7.14
N ALA A 156 -8.35 -25.34 6.80
CA ALA A 156 -7.30 -25.97 6.01
C ALA A 156 -5.90 -25.52 6.44
N LYS A 157 -4.89 -26.30 6.11
CA LYS A 157 -3.49 -25.90 6.22
C LYS A 157 -3.05 -25.32 4.88
N ILE A 158 -2.64 -24.05 4.87
CA ILE A 158 -2.28 -23.29 3.67
C ILE A 158 -0.85 -22.78 3.82
N LEU A 159 0.01 -23.14 2.87
CA LEU A 159 1.39 -22.67 2.78
C LEU A 159 1.50 -21.67 1.61
N PHE A 160 2.00 -20.46 1.88
CA PHE A 160 2.29 -19.50 0.81
C PHE A 160 3.74 -19.61 0.34
N GLU A 161 3.94 -19.98 -0.92
CA GLU A 161 5.23 -19.97 -1.62
C GLU A 161 5.07 -19.32 -3.00
N PRO A 162 5.54 -18.06 -3.16
CA PRO A 162 6.15 -17.13 -2.17
C PRO A 162 5.13 -16.50 -1.21
N VAL A 163 5.64 -15.76 -0.20
CA VAL A 163 4.79 -14.93 0.69
C VAL A 163 3.90 -14.00 -0.15
N SER A 164 2.62 -13.95 0.19
CA SER A 164 1.64 -13.10 -0.48
C SER A 164 0.83 -12.30 0.53
N VAL A 165 0.94 -10.97 0.49
CA VAL A 165 0.17 -10.08 1.38
C VAL A 165 -1.33 -10.24 1.12
N THR A 166 -1.77 -9.98 -0.10
CA THR A 166 -3.20 -10.09 -0.45
C THR A 166 -3.73 -11.52 -0.40
N GLY A 167 -2.88 -12.53 -0.63
CA GLY A 167 -3.22 -13.94 -0.42
C GLY A 167 -3.51 -14.22 1.04
N THR A 168 -2.62 -13.79 1.94
CA THR A 168 -2.80 -13.92 3.40
C THR A 168 -4.07 -13.21 3.87
N GLU A 169 -4.28 -11.96 3.45
CA GLU A 169 -5.49 -11.18 3.78
C GLU A 169 -6.78 -11.88 3.32
N ASN A 170 -6.79 -12.38 2.10
CA ASN A 170 -7.96 -13.04 1.52
C ASN A 170 -8.29 -14.35 2.27
N VAL A 171 -7.26 -15.14 2.63
CA VAL A 171 -7.44 -16.37 3.41
C VAL A 171 -7.86 -16.07 4.84
N ILE A 172 -7.29 -15.06 5.50
CA ILE A 172 -7.74 -14.65 6.84
C ILE A 172 -9.25 -14.35 6.82
N MET A 173 -9.70 -13.53 5.86
CA MET A 173 -11.13 -13.19 5.72
C MET A 173 -11.99 -14.44 5.45
N ALA A 174 -11.57 -15.30 4.53
CA ALA A 174 -12.31 -16.53 4.21
C ALA A 174 -12.41 -17.48 5.40
N ALA A 175 -11.34 -17.60 6.19
CA ALA A 175 -11.23 -18.52 7.30
C ALA A 175 -12.08 -18.12 8.51
N THR A 176 -12.40 -16.83 8.68
CA THR A 176 -13.19 -16.35 9.83
C THR A 176 -14.56 -16.99 9.93
N LEU A 177 -15.21 -17.34 8.81
CA LEU A 177 -16.49 -18.01 8.75
C LEU A 177 -16.39 -19.49 8.29
N ALA A 178 -15.20 -20.04 8.15
CA ALA A 178 -15.00 -21.46 7.80
C ALA A 178 -15.41 -22.37 8.95
N GLU A 179 -15.61 -23.65 8.68
CA GLU A 179 -15.85 -24.68 9.69
C GLU A 179 -14.50 -25.30 10.11
N GLY A 180 -14.14 -25.19 11.40
CA GLY A 180 -12.90 -25.69 11.95
C GLY A 180 -11.74 -24.68 11.90
N ILE A 181 -10.51 -25.20 11.95
CA ILE A 181 -9.30 -24.39 12.11
C ILE A 181 -8.56 -24.28 10.77
N THR A 182 -8.20 -23.05 10.43
CA THR A 182 -7.28 -22.76 9.32
C THR A 182 -5.92 -22.36 9.87
N ILE A 183 -4.86 -22.93 9.30
CA ILE A 183 -3.47 -22.58 9.63
C ILE A 183 -2.82 -22.06 8.37
N ILE A 184 -2.35 -20.80 8.41
CA ILE A 184 -1.58 -20.19 7.33
C ILE A 184 -0.11 -20.25 7.72
N GLU A 185 0.71 -20.94 6.93
CA GLU A 185 2.18 -20.99 7.07
C GLU A 185 2.84 -20.08 6.03
N ASN A 186 3.98 -19.52 6.39
CA ASN A 186 4.68 -18.48 5.62
C ASN A 186 3.76 -17.29 5.28
N ALA A 187 2.94 -16.91 6.25
CA ALA A 187 2.01 -15.80 6.16
C ALA A 187 2.76 -14.46 5.99
N ALA A 188 2.13 -13.51 5.32
CA ALA A 188 2.63 -12.14 5.28
C ALA A 188 2.54 -11.49 6.68
N ARG A 189 3.58 -10.75 7.05
CA ARG A 189 3.77 -10.19 8.39
C ARG A 189 3.59 -8.68 8.42
N GLU A 190 3.19 -8.10 7.30
CA GLU A 190 3.01 -6.67 7.11
C GLU A 190 2.04 -6.09 8.15
N PRO A 191 2.30 -4.88 8.68
CA PRO A 191 1.41 -4.21 9.64
C PRO A 191 -0.03 -4.09 9.17
N GLU A 192 -0.25 -4.00 7.87
CA GLU A 192 -1.57 -3.94 7.24
C GLU A 192 -2.35 -5.25 7.42
N VAL A 193 -1.67 -6.39 7.42
CA VAL A 193 -2.27 -7.71 7.73
C VAL A 193 -2.67 -7.78 9.20
N ILE A 194 -1.85 -7.22 10.09
CA ILE A 194 -2.17 -7.13 11.52
C ILE A 194 -3.40 -6.24 11.73
N ASP A 195 -3.49 -5.13 11.01
CA ASP A 195 -4.60 -4.17 11.11
C ASP A 195 -5.93 -4.81 10.65
N LEU A 196 -5.91 -5.54 9.52
CA LEU A 196 -7.04 -6.35 9.07
C LEU A 196 -7.45 -7.40 10.13
N ALA A 197 -6.50 -8.15 10.67
CA ALA A 197 -6.79 -9.16 11.71
C ALA A 197 -7.42 -8.52 12.93
N ASN A 198 -6.92 -7.36 13.38
CA ASN A 198 -7.49 -6.62 14.51
C ASN A 198 -8.91 -6.12 14.22
N CYS A 199 -9.21 -5.68 13.01
CA CYS A 199 -10.56 -5.33 12.58
C CYS A 199 -11.50 -6.55 12.67
N LEU A 200 -11.08 -7.69 12.11
CA LEU A 200 -11.87 -8.93 12.15
C LEU A 200 -12.07 -9.44 13.59
N ILE A 201 -11.06 -9.33 14.46
CA ILE A 201 -11.18 -9.65 15.89
C ILE A 201 -12.20 -8.72 16.57
N ALA A 202 -12.18 -7.43 16.25
CA ALA A 202 -13.20 -6.49 16.76
C ALA A 202 -14.61 -6.83 16.26
N MET A 203 -14.74 -7.47 15.10
CA MET A 203 -15.98 -8.00 14.55
C MET A 203 -16.40 -9.35 15.18
N GLY A 204 -15.54 -9.99 15.98
CA GLY A 204 -15.82 -11.25 16.67
C GLY A 204 -15.06 -12.48 16.15
N ALA A 205 -14.06 -12.33 15.29
CA ALA A 205 -13.24 -13.45 14.81
C ALA A 205 -12.23 -13.93 15.87
N ASP A 206 -11.91 -15.22 15.85
CA ASP A 206 -10.81 -15.82 16.65
C ASP A 206 -9.57 -16.02 15.75
N ILE A 207 -8.64 -15.08 15.85
CA ILE A 207 -7.40 -15.04 15.05
C ILE A 207 -6.20 -14.90 15.99
N LYS A 208 -5.20 -15.76 15.83
CA LYS A 208 -3.95 -15.77 16.59
C LYS A 208 -2.75 -15.74 15.65
N GLY A 209 -1.65 -15.13 16.07
CA GLY A 209 -0.39 -15.12 15.33
C GLY A 209 -0.29 -14.07 14.22
N ALA A 210 -1.24 -13.15 14.06
CA ALA A 210 -1.11 -12.03 13.10
C ALA A 210 0.19 -11.26 13.34
N GLY A 211 0.96 -11.04 12.27
CA GLY A 211 2.31 -10.42 12.33
C GLY A 211 3.45 -11.43 12.52
N THR A 212 3.14 -12.71 12.66
CA THR A 212 4.12 -13.81 12.60
C THR A 212 4.01 -14.54 11.26
N ASP A 213 4.89 -15.50 11.02
CA ASP A 213 4.87 -16.37 9.84
C ASP A 213 3.82 -17.47 9.90
N VAL A 214 3.16 -17.66 11.07
CA VAL A 214 2.06 -18.61 11.25
C VAL A 214 0.85 -17.92 11.83
N ILE A 215 -0.28 -17.96 11.11
CA ILE A 215 -1.56 -17.41 11.57
C ILE A 215 -2.55 -18.57 11.73
N ILE A 216 -3.23 -18.60 12.87
CA ILE A 216 -4.24 -19.61 13.19
C ILE A 216 -5.59 -18.91 13.33
N ILE A 217 -6.58 -19.38 12.60
CA ILE A 217 -7.95 -18.85 12.61
C ILE A 217 -8.90 -19.99 12.95
N GLU A 218 -9.66 -19.82 14.03
CA GLU A 218 -10.79 -20.68 14.34
C GLU A 218 -12.07 -20.04 13.81
N GLY A 219 -12.74 -20.71 12.88
CA GLY A 219 -13.91 -20.15 12.23
C GLY A 219 -15.11 -20.03 13.16
N VAL A 220 -15.80 -18.90 13.10
CA VAL A 220 -17.00 -18.62 13.88
C VAL A 220 -18.26 -18.72 13.03
N GLU A 221 -19.44 -18.74 13.66
CA GLU A 221 -20.71 -18.86 12.93
C GLU A 221 -21.11 -17.53 12.26
N ARG A 222 -20.77 -16.40 12.88
CA ARG A 222 -21.11 -15.05 12.39
C ARG A 222 -20.13 -14.01 12.89
N LEU A 223 -20.06 -12.89 12.17
CA LEU A 223 -19.34 -11.68 12.56
C LEU A 223 -20.30 -10.51 12.60
N GLU A 224 -20.14 -9.66 13.61
CA GLU A 224 -20.89 -8.41 13.73
C GLU A 224 -20.08 -7.24 13.15
N GLY A 225 -20.75 -6.13 12.86
CA GLY A 225 -20.06 -4.88 12.56
C GLY A 225 -19.34 -4.32 13.79
N ALA A 226 -18.35 -3.51 13.55
CA ALA A 226 -17.57 -2.86 14.60
C ALA A 226 -17.29 -1.39 14.22
N THR A 227 -16.76 -0.61 15.16
CA THR A 227 -16.12 0.68 14.84
C THR A 227 -14.62 0.46 14.86
N PHE A 228 -13.97 0.72 13.74
CA PHE A 228 -12.54 0.50 13.58
C PHE A 228 -11.87 1.67 12.84
N SER A 229 -10.68 2.04 13.27
CA SER A 229 -9.89 3.11 12.63
C SER A 229 -8.69 2.52 11.93
N VAL A 230 -8.58 2.77 10.63
CA VAL A 230 -7.46 2.32 9.78
C VAL A 230 -6.15 2.89 10.31
N MET A 231 -5.10 2.08 10.34
CA MET A 231 -3.77 2.50 10.74
C MET A 231 -3.20 3.59 9.82
N PRO A 232 -2.30 4.46 10.32
CA PRO A 232 -1.63 5.44 9.47
C PRO A 232 -0.72 4.80 8.42
N ASP A 233 -0.61 5.42 7.23
CA ASP A 233 0.20 4.90 6.12
C ASP A 233 1.70 5.08 6.39
N ARG A 234 2.37 3.98 6.73
CA ARG A 234 3.81 3.94 6.96
C ARG A 234 4.63 4.30 5.70
N VAL A 235 4.10 4.05 4.51
CA VAL A 235 4.80 4.39 3.27
C VAL A 235 4.71 5.88 2.98
N GLU A 236 3.57 6.51 3.25
CA GLU A 236 3.44 7.96 3.21
C GLU A 236 4.42 8.62 4.19
N VAL A 237 4.44 8.16 5.45
CA VAL A 237 5.39 8.66 6.46
C VAL A 237 6.84 8.52 5.97
N GLY A 238 7.24 7.33 5.52
CA GLY A 238 8.58 7.09 4.99
C GLY A 238 8.93 7.98 3.80
N THR A 239 7.97 8.30 2.94
CA THR A 239 8.14 9.18 1.79
C THR A 239 8.46 10.61 2.23
N TYR A 240 7.72 11.17 3.21
CA TYR A 240 8.02 12.51 3.74
C TYR A 240 9.34 12.56 4.52
N LEU A 241 9.66 11.51 5.30
CA LEU A 241 10.98 11.41 5.94
C LEU A 241 12.11 11.42 4.89
N THR A 242 11.94 10.70 3.79
CA THR A 242 12.93 10.68 2.69
C THR A 242 13.01 12.05 2.01
N ALA A 243 11.87 12.75 1.82
CA ALA A 243 11.87 14.11 1.27
C ALA A 243 12.74 15.06 2.11
N VAL A 244 12.59 15.04 3.44
CA VAL A 244 13.40 15.87 4.35
C VAL A 244 14.88 15.46 4.32
N ALA A 245 15.19 14.17 4.28
CA ALA A 245 16.57 13.69 4.15
C ALA A 245 17.24 14.19 2.86
N MET A 246 16.46 14.46 1.80
CA MET A 246 16.97 14.99 0.53
C MET A 246 17.07 16.52 0.51
N THR A 247 16.10 17.24 1.08
CA THR A 247 15.97 18.70 0.99
C THR A 247 16.65 19.43 2.14
N GLY A 248 16.95 18.74 3.25
CA GLY A 248 17.27 19.38 4.52
C GLY A 248 16.02 19.88 5.24
N GLY A 249 16.22 20.39 6.47
CA GLY A 249 15.17 20.95 7.31
C GLY A 249 14.75 20.06 8.48
N LYS A 250 13.60 20.41 9.10
CA LYS A 250 13.08 19.72 10.28
C LYS A 250 11.57 19.54 10.18
N VAL A 251 11.11 18.29 10.17
CA VAL A 251 9.69 17.95 10.04
C VAL A 251 9.27 16.95 11.11
N LYS A 252 8.11 17.20 11.71
CA LYS A 252 7.42 16.27 12.59
C LYS A 252 6.17 15.72 11.91
N ILE A 253 6.09 14.39 11.82
CA ILE A 253 4.94 13.69 11.27
C ILE A 253 4.14 13.08 12.43
N LYS A 254 2.93 13.58 12.64
CA LYS A 254 1.98 13.09 13.65
C LYS A 254 1.13 11.96 13.09
N SER A 255 0.40 11.28 13.97
CA SER A 255 -0.40 10.09 13.62
C SER A 255 0.43 9.01 12.92
N ALA A 256 1.72 8.85 13.31
CA ALA A 256 2.62 7.83 12.78
C ALA A 256 2.84 6.71 13.80
N LYS A 257 3.14 5.51 13.31
CA LYS A 257 3.56 4.35 14.12
C LYS A 257 5.02 4.01 13.77
N PRO A 258 6.00 4.60 14.49
CA PRO A 258 7.43 4.44 14.15
C PRO A 258 7.90 2.98 14.15
N GLU A 259 7.30 2.13 14.96
CA GLU A 259 7.61 0.69 15.06
C GLU A 259 7.44 -0.05 13.72
N TYR A 260 6.59 0.46 12.81
CA TYR A 260 6.36 -0.13 11.49
C TYR A 260 7.34 0.37 10.42
N LEU A 261 8.24 1.28 10.79
CA LEU A 261 9.19 1.96 9.89
C LEU A 261 10.65 1.63 10.19
N SER A 262 10.95 0.70 11.09
CA SER A 262 12.30 0.45 11.61
C SER A 262 13.37 0.29 10.52
N SER A 263 13.09 -0.46 9.45
CA SER A 263 14.03 -0.65 8.34
C SER A 263 14.27 0.63 7.53
N VAL A 264 13.24 1.47 7.35
CA VAL A 264 13.34 2.75 6.64
C VAL A 264 14.09 3.78 7.50
N ILE A 265 13.74 3.89 8.79
CA ILE A 265 14.39 4.77 9.76
C ILE A 265 15.88 4.48 9.83
N SER A 266 16.27 3.21 10.00
CA SER A 266 17.68 2.81 10.05
C SER A 266 18.44 3.23 8.78
N LYS A 267 17.84 3.13 7.59
CA LYS A 267 18.49 3.57 6.34
C LYS A 267 18.59 5.08 6.23
N LEU A 268 17.63 5.84 6.73
CA LEU A 268 17.68 7.30 6.79
C LEU A 268 18.75 7.79 7.78
N GLU A 269 18.88 7.14 8.95
CA GLU A 269 19.96 7.43 9.91
C GLU A 269 21.35 7.16 9.31
N LEU A 270 21.51 6.06 8.58
CA LEU A 270 22.73 5.76 7.83
C LEU A 270 23.01 6.80 6.74
N SER A 271 21.98 7.42 6.17
CA SER A 271 22.15 8.52 5.22
C SER A 271 22.53 9.86 5.88
N GLY A 272 22.54 9.93 7.22
CA GLY A 272 22.94 11.10 7.98
C GLY A 272 21.80 11.90 8.60
N ALA A 273 20.56 11.43 8.51
CA ALA A 273 19.42 12.06 9.16
C ALA A 273 19.41 11.78 10.67
N ASN A 274 18.98 12.77 11.46
CA ASN A 274 18.69 12.59 12.89
C ASN A 274 17.20 12.36 13.06
N ILE A 275 16.81 11.22 13.64
CA ILE A 275 15.42 10.84 13.81
C ILE A 275 15.08 10.70 15.30
N THR A 276 13.98 11.31 15.71
CA THR A 276 13.43 11.20 17.07
C THR A 276 12.06 10.54 17.00
N LEU A 277 11.86 9.52 17.83
CA LEU A 277 10.64 8.72 17.84
C LEU A 277 9.79 9.04 19.06
N GLY A 278 8.48 9.21 18.86
CA GLY A 278 7.49 9.27 19.93
C GLY A 278 6.49 8.12 19.79
N LYS A 279 5.51 8.06 20.68
CA LYS A 279 4.50 6.99 20.66
C LYS A 279 3.68 6.96 19.36
N ASN A 280 3.31 8.15 18.83
CA ASN A 280 2.46 8.32 17.63
C ASN A 280 2.97 9.43 16.72
N TRP A 281 4.27 9.67 16.70
CA TRP A 281 4.90 10.64 15.82
C TRP A 281 6.35 10.27 15.59
N VAL A 282 6.88 10.75 14.49
CA VAL A 282 8.30 10.70 14.15
C VAL A 282 8.75 12.09 13.73
N GLU A 283 9.91 12.52 14.19
CA GLU A 283 10.53 13.77 13.80
C GLU A 283 11.86 13.47 13.13
N ILE A 284 12.12 14.12 12.00
CA ILE A 284 13.39 14.06 11.28
C ILE A 284 14.01 15.45 11.21
N PHE A 285 15.32 15.48 11.40
CA PHE A 285 16.16 16.63 11.11
C PHE A 285 17.29 16.22 10.17
N MET A 286 17.47 16.97 9.10
CA MET A 286 18.60 16.86 8.20
C MET A 286 19.22 18.24 8.00
N SER A 287 20.52 18.35 8.25
CA SER A 287 21.28 19.57 7.97
C SER A 287 21.35 19.81 6.45
N ASP A 288 21.85 20.99 6.05
CA ASP A 288 22.05 21.33 4.62
C ASP A 288 23.11 20.47 3.91
N ASN A 289 23.66 19.48 4.60
CA ASN A 289 24.60 18.52 4.02
C ASN A 289 23.87 17.51 3.13
N LYS A 290 24.55 17.06 2.10
CA LYS A 290 24.03 15.97 1.26
C LYS A 290 23.86 14.68 2.04
N PRO A 291 22.84 13.87 1.73
CA PRO A 291 22.74 12.53 2.29
C PRO A 291 23.92 11.67 1.85
N LYS A 292 24.29 10.71 2.70
CA LYS A 292 25.27 9.67 2.36
C LYS A 292 24.58 8.55 1.59
N ALA A 293 25.26 8.00 0.59
CA ALA A 293 24.74 6.89 -0.20
C ALA A 293 24.52 5.65 0.66
N THR A 294 23.33 5.04 0.53
CA THR A 294 22.92 3.91 1.37
C THR A 294 22.38 2.78 0.51
N SER A 295 23.07 1.63 0.52
CA SER A 295 22.64 0.43 -0.20
C SER A 295 21.53 -0.32 0.56
N LEU A 296 20.63 -0.95 -0.20
CA LEU A 296 19.56 -1.75 0.36
C LEU A 296 19.10 -2.86 -0.57
N THR A 297 18.42 -3.86 0.01
CA THR A 297 17.71 -4.92 -0.70
C THR A 297 16.28 -4.94 -0.18
N THR A 298 15.31 -4.95 -1.08
CA THR A 298 13.89 -5.05 -0.70
C THR A 298 13.54 -6.48 -0.27
N GLY A 299 12.46 -6.65 0.47
CA GLY A 299 11.97 -7.96 0.88
C GLY A 299 10.65 -7.85 1.64
N PRO A 300 9.99 -8.99 1.92
CA PRO A 300 8.82 -9.03 2.79
C PRO A 300 9.13 -8.44 4.18
N TYR A 301 8.12 -7.85 4.82
CA TYR A 301 8.26 -7.30 6.16
C TYR A 301 8.80 -8.35 7.16
N PRO A 302 9.75 -8.01 8.06
CA PRO A 302 10.22 -6.67 8.41
C PRO A 302 11.43 -6.16 7.61
N SER A 303 11.76 -6.78 6.48
CA SER A 303 12.81 -6.30 5.58
C SER A 303 12.45 -4.92 4.99
N PHE A 304 13.35 -4.35 4.20
CA PHE A 304 13.10 -3.05 3.57
C PHE A 304 11.94 -3.14 2.56
N PRO A 305 10.88 -2.31 2.71
CA PRO A 305 9.68 -2.45 1.89
C PRO A 305 9.93 -2.03 0.43
N THR A 306 9.48 -2.86 -0.51
CA THR A 306 9.53 -2.56 -1.94
C THR A 306 8.80 -1.25 -2.29
N ASP A 307 7.80 -0.84 -1.51
CA ASP A 307 7.06 0.42 -1.67
C ASP A 307 7.88 1.68 -1.35
N MET A 308 9.06 1.54 -0.72
CA MET A 308 10.01 2.61 -0.45
C MET A 308 11.25 2.59 -1.34
N GLN A 309 11.37 1.60 -2.22
CA GLN A 309 12.53 1.42 -3.09
C GLN A 309 12.78 2.65 -3.97
N ALA A 310 11.75 3.17 -4.64
CA ALA A 310 11.88 4.28 -5.59
C ALA A 310 12.30 5.60 -4.90
N GLN A 311 11.79 5.88 -3.70
CA GLN A 311 12.16 7.05 -2.91
C GLN A 311 13.67 7.02 -2.57
N PHE A 312 14.20 5.84 -2.23
CA PHE A 312 15.62 5.69 -1.95
C PHE A 312 16.49 5.70 -3.21
N VAL A 313 15.95 5.34 -4.38
CA VAL A 313 16.65 5.60 -5.66
C VAL A 313 16.83 7.10 -5.86
N SER A 314 15.80 7.93 -5.61
CA SER A 314 15.91 9.39 -5.71
C SER A 314 16.88 9.99 -4.69
N LEU A 315 16.84 9.52 -3.43
CA LEU A 315 17.77 9.95 -2.39
C LEU A 315 19.23 9.65 -2.80
N ASN A 316 19.48 8.41 -3.23
CA ASN A 316 20.82 7.98 -3.64
C ASN A 316 21.32 8.68 -4.90
N ALA A 317 20.43 9.13 -5.79
CA ALA A 317 20.82 9.87 -6.99
C ALA A 317 21.54 11.19 -6.70
N ILE A 318 21.29 11.81 -5.52
CA ILE A 318 21.96 13.04 -5.08
C ILE A 318 22.93 12.84 -3.92
N ALA A 319 23.01 11.63 -3.37
CA ALA A 319 23.83 11.31 -2.19
C ALA A 319 25.33 11.36 -2.47
N GLU A 320 26.13 11.52 -1.42
CA GLU A 320 27.59 11.39 -1.50
C GLU A 320 27.97 9.90 -1.56
N GLY A 321 28.67 9.49 -2.62
CA GLY A 321 29.17 8.13 -2.83
C GLY A 321 28.34 7.32 -3.81
N ASN A 322 28.55 6.01 -3.78
CA ASN A 322 27.88 5.03 -4.63
C ASN A 322 27.04 4.08 -3.79
N SER A 323 25.95 3.62 -4.36
CA SER A 323 25.04 2.64 -3.71
C SER A 323 24.47 1.64 -4.70
N THR A 324 23.95 0.56 -4.14
CA THR A 324 23.18 -0.45 -4.87
C THR A 324 21.80 -0.62 -4.24
N ILE A 325 20.78 -0.71 -5.07
CA ILE A 325 19.42 -1.05 -4.65
C ILE A 325 19.01 -2.30 -5.42
N THR A 326 18.76 -3.40 -4.68
CA THR A 326 18.33 -4.68 -5.25
C THR A 326 16.85 -4.88 -4.93
N GLU A 327 16.03 -5.05 -5.98
CA GLU A 327 14.60 -5.33 -5.89
C GLU A 327 14.37 -6.85 -5.97
N THR A 328 13.78 -7.44 -4.93
CA THR A 328 13.53 -8.89 -4.88
C THR A 328 12.06 -9.28 -4.82
N VAL A 329 11.17 -8.29 -4.79
CA VAL A 329 9.72 -8.52 -4.68
C VAL A 329 9.02 -8.40 -6.03
N PHE A 330 9.39 -7.37 -6.83
CA PHE A 330 8.78 -7.13 -8.13
C PHE A 330 9.82 -6.89 -9.22
N GLU A 331 9.82 -7.74 -10.23
CA GLU A 331 10.83 -7.79 -11.29
C GLU A 331 10.93 -6.52 -12.16
N ASN A 332 9.83 -5.78 -12.34
CA ASN A 332 9.76 -4.62 -13.24
C ASN A 332 9.63 -3.27 -12.50
N ARG A 333 10.15 -3.15 -11.28
CA ARG A 333 9.89 -1.98 -10.44
C ARG A 333 10.91 -0.86 -10.56
N PHE A 334 11.65 -0.77 -11.66
CA PHE A 334 12.64 0.28 -11.92
C PHE A 334 12.28 1.25 -13.06
N MET A 335 11.02 1.34 -13.46
CA MET A 335 10.58 2.22 -14.57
C MET A 335 10.91 3.70 -14.32
N HIS A 336 10.88 4.17 -13.08
CA HIS A 336 11.22 5.54 -12.69
C HIS A 336 12.69 5.90 -12.91
N VAL A 337 13.59 4.92 -13.02
CA VAL A 337 15.03 5.16 -13.22
C VAL A 337 15.28 5.92 -14.52
N GLN A 338 14.53 5.65 -15.59
CA GLN A 338 14.65 6.35 -16.85
C GLN A 338 14.25 7.83 -16.72
N GLU A 339 13.25 8.15 -15.91
CA GLU A 339 12.82 9.52 -15.68
C GLU A 339 13.83 10.27 -14.78
N ILE A 340 14.41 9.61 -13.77
CA ILE A 340 15.50 10.19 -12.98
C ILE A 340 16.76 10.40 -13.83
N ALA A 341 17.07 9.50 -14.76
CA ALA A 341 18.15 9.67 -15.72
C ALA A 341 17.91 10.88 -16.66
N ARG A 342 16.64 11.14 -17.06
CA ARG A 342 16.24 12.36 -17.79
C ARG A 342 16.55 13.64 -17.00
N MET A 343 16.45 13.58 -15.67
CA MET A 343 16.84 14.67 -14.78
C MET A 343 18.37 14.74 -14.53
N GLY A 344 19.14 13.88 -15.19
CA GLY A 344 20.60 13.83 -15.10
C GLY A 344 21.16 12.82 -14.08
N GLY A 345 20.32 12.00 -13.45
CA GLY A 345 20.74 10.96 -12.51
C GLY A 345 21.67 9.92 -13.16
N ASN A 346 22.71 9.51 -12.46
CA ASN A 346 23.67 8.51 -12.93
C ASN A 346 23.34 7.13 -12.33
N ILE A 347 22.50 6.39 -13.06
CA ILE A 347 21.96 5.10 -12.61
C ILE A 347 22.12 4.06 -13.72
N THR A 348 22.65 2.91 -13.39
CA THR A 348 22.80 1.77 -14.29
C THR A 348 22.03 0.58 -13.74
N LEU A 349 21.14 -0.01 -14.54
CA LEU A 349 20.41 -1.22 -14.18
C LEU A 349 21.13 -2.48 -14.68
N LYS A 350 21.27 -3.48 -13.80
CA LYS A 350 21.74 -4.83 -14.15
C LYS A 350 20.84 -5.85 -13.46
N GLY A 351 20.03 -6.57 -14.24
CA GLY A 351 19.01 -7.48 -13.69
C GLY A 351 18.06 -6.73 -12.76
N ASN A 352 17.94 -7.20 -11.54
CA ASN A 352 17.09 -6.62 -10.50
C ASN A 352 17.83 -5.62 -9.58
N THR A 353 18.98 -5.10 -10.00
CA THR A 353 19.80 -4.20 -9.18
C THR A 353 20.08 -2.89 -9.92
N ALA A 354 19.80 -1.77 -9.25
CA ALA A 354 20.20 -0.43 -9.65
C ALA A 354 21.55 -0.06 -8.99
N PHE A 355 22.54 0.27 -9.82
CA PHE A 355 23.83 0.85 -9.41
C PHE A 355 23.74 2.35 -9.57
N ILE A 356 23.87 3.09 -8.47
CA ILE A 356 23.64 4.52 -8.41
C ILE A 356 24.93 5.23 -7.99
N ALA A 357 25.41 6.12 -8.83
CA ALA A 357 26.48 7.04 -8.48
C ALA A 357 25.86 8.42 -8.21
N GLY A 358 25.94 8.88 -6.98
CA GLY A 358 25.35 10.16 -6.59
C GLY A 358 25.99 11.34 -7.31
N ILE A 359 25.15 12.30 -7.75
CA ILE A 359 25.59 13.48 -8.49
C ILE A 359 25.45 14.76 -7.67
N LYS A 360 26.04 15.84 -8.13
CA LYS A 360 26.00 17.13 -7.42
C LYS A 360 24.58 17.70 -7.34
N SER A 361 23.80 17.61 -8.38
CA SER A 361 22.40 18.06 -8.42
C SER A 361 21.67 17.48 -9.63
N LEU A 362 20.40 17.14 -9.44
CA LEU A 362 19.48 16.88 -10.54
C LEU A 362 19.09 18.19 -11.23
N LYS A 363 18.58 18.08 -12.45
CA LYS A 363 18.03 19.20 -13.25
C LYS A 363 16.54 19.00 -13.43
N GLY A 364 15.78 20.07 -13.28
CA GLY A 364 14.35 20.08 -13.58
C GLY A 364 14.09 19.69 -15.03
N ALA A 365 13.11 18.85 -15.25
CA ALA A 365 12.71 18.37 -16.58
C ALA A 365 11.23 17.98 -16.58
N PRO A 366 10.58 17.93 -17.75
CA PRO A 366 9.33 17.23 -17.91
C PRO A 366 9.57 15.71 -17.73
N VAL A 367 8.85 15.10 -16.80
CA VAL A 367 8.92 13.66 -16.49
C VAL A 367 7.51 13.06 -16.36
N MET A 368 7.40 11.75 -16.45
CA MET A 368 6.14 11.06 -16.51
C MET A 368 6.00 10.08 -15.35
N ALA A 369 4.93 10.20 -14.60
CA ALA A 369 4.55 9.21 -13.59
C ALA A 369 4.25 7.86 -14.25
N THR A 370 4.87 6.78 -13.75
CA THR A 370 4.80 5.44 -14.34
C THR A 370 3.98 4.46 -13.50
N ASP A 371 4.06 4.59 -12.19
CA ASP A 371 3.28 3.85 -11.21
C ASP A 371 3.14 4.66 -9.91
N LEU A 372 2.32 4.18 -9.00
CA LEU A 372 1.98 4.81 -7.73
C LEU A 372 3.21 5.26 -6.91
N ARG A 373 4.17 4.37 -6.67
CA ARG A 373 5.31 4.64 -5.77
C ARG A 373 6.49 5.27 -6.51
N ALA A 374 6.72 4.87 -7.75
CA ALA A 374 7.67 5.52 -8.65
C ALA A 374 7.35 7.00 -8.83
N SER A 375 6.08 7.34 -8.94
CA SER A 375 5.65 8.73 -9.10
C SER A 375 6.04 9.62 -7.92
N ALA A 376 5.91 9.12 -6.68
CA ALA A 376 6.36 9.84 -5.48
C ALA A 376 7.88 10.11 -5.52
N SER A 377 8.68 9.17 -6.02
CA SER A 377 10.13 9.37 -6.15
C SER A 377 10.49 10.52 -7.09
N LEU A 378 9.68 10.74 -8.15
CA LEU A 378 9.85 11.86 -9.06
C LEU A 378 9.47 13.20 -8.40
N VAL A 379 8.47 13.20 -7.52
CA VAL A 379 8.17 14.38 -6.69
C VAL A 379 9.39 14.72 -5.83
N LEU A 380 9.95 13.75 -5.11
CA LEU A 380 11.14 13.94 -4.28
C LEU A 380 12.34 14.44 -5.11
N ALA A 381 12.58 13.85 -6.28
CA ALA A 381 13.62 14.31 -7.20
C ALA A 381 13.40 15.76 -7.64
N GLY A 382 12.15 16.16 -7.91
CA GLY A 382 11.76 17.52 -8.26
C GLY A 382 12.05 18.53 -7.15
N LEU A 383 11.83 18.16 -5.87
CA LEU A 383 12.09 19.02 -4.71
C LEU A 383 13.56 19.44 -4.58
N VAL A 384 14.50 18.68 -5.13
CA VAL A 384 15.95 18.92 -5.04
C VAL A 384 16.59 19.27 -6.38
N ALA A 385 15.82 19.25 -7.46
CA ALA A 385 16.31 19.57 -8.80
C ALA A 385 16.51 21.06 -8.98
N LYS A 386 17.52 21.45 -9.77
CA LYS A 386 17.69 22.85 -10.20
C LYS A 386 16.75 23.16 -11.35
N GLY A 387 15.96 24.21 -11.21
CA GLY A 387 14.93 24.62 -12.16
C GLY A 387 13.57 23.99 -11.86
N ALA A 388 12.69 23.99 -12.86
CA ALA A 388 11.33 23.48 -12.70
C ALA A 388 11.19 22.05 -13.23
N THR A 389 10.51 21.19 -12.47
CA THR A 389 10.13 19.83 -12.87
C THR A 389 8.62 19.78 -13.08
N THR A 390 8.17 19.28 -14.22
CA THR A 390 6.76 19.03 -14.49
C THR A 390 6.52 17.52 -14.52
N ILE A 391 5.58 17.05 -13.71
CA ILE A 391 5.24 15.62 -13.65
C ILE A 391 3.87 15.42 -14.29
N ASP A 392 3.86 14.67 -15.39
CA ASP A 392 2.64 14.25 -16.09
C ASP A 392 2.04 12.97 -15.50
N ARG A 393 0.76 12.68 -15.78
CA ARG A 393 0.02 11.47 -15.35
C ARG A 393 -0.09 11.32 -13.83
N ILE A 394 -0.30 12.40 -13.12
CA ILE A 394 -0.33 12.41 -11.64
C ILE A 394 -1.48 11.60 -11.04
N TYR A 395 -2.45 11.13 -11.82
CA TYR A 395 -3.44 10.17 -11.38
C TYR A 395 -2.83 8.89 -10.76
N HIS A 396 -1.57 8.56 -11.10
CA HIS A 396 -0.82 7.50 -10.41
C HIS A 396 -0.48 7.89 -8.98
N ILE A 397 -0.14 9.16 -8.73
CA ILE A 397 0.16 9.69 -7.37
C ILE A 397 -1.12 9.67 -6.53
N ASP A 398 -2.23 10.13 -7.10
CA ASP A 398 -3.55 10.24 -6.43
C ASP A 398 -4.14 8.88 -5.99
N ARG A 399 -3.56 7.77 -6.45
CA ARG A 399 -3.90 6.43 -5.99
C ARG A 399 -3.28 6.05 -4.65
N GLY A 400 -2.26 6.75 -4.18
CA GLY A 400 -1.52 6.35 -3.00
C GLY A 400 -1.02 7.45 -2.08
N TYR A 401 -1.24 8.71 -2.46
CA TYR A 401 -0.89 9.86 -1.63
C TYR A 401 -2.05 10.84 -1.66
N GLU A 402 -2.58 11.10 -0.48
CA GLU A 402 -3.65 12.07 -0.31
C GLU A 402 -3.07 13.49 -0.40
N ARG A 403 -3.33 14.16 -1.56
CA ARG A 403 -2.93 15.55 -1.81
C ARG A 403 -1.48 15.84 -1.42
N ILE A 404 -0.54 15.05 -1.98
CA ILE A 404 0.89 15.17 -1.65
C ILE A 404 1.42 16.59 -1.83
N GLU A 405 0.91 17.33 -2.83
CA GLU A 405 1.27 18.71 -3.11
C GLU A 405 0.86 19.65 -1.97
N GLU A 406 -0.31 19.46 -1.37
CA GLU A 406 -0.77 20.30 -0.27
C GLU A 406 0.07 20.08 0.99
N LYS A 407 0.33 18.81 1.36
CA LYS A 407 1.17 18.49 2.53
C LYS A 407 2.61 18.99 2.35
N LEU A 408 3.20 18.82 1.17
CA LEU A 408 4.53 19.36 0.88
C LEU A 408 4.56 20.89 0.89
N LYS A 409 3.51 21.54 0.38
CA LYS A 409 3.36 23.00 0.42
C LYS A 409 3.26 23.52 1.85
N MET A 410 2.55 22.82 2.74
CA MET A 410 2.52 23.14 4.18
C MET A 410 3.90 23.05 4.83
N LEU A 411 4.79 22.22 4.31
CA LEU A 411 6.18 22.09 4.76
C LEU A 411 7.14 23.07 4.09
N GLY A 412 6.66 23.94 3.19
CA GLY A 412 7.45 25.00 2.55
C GLY A 412 7.97 24.66 1.14
N ALA A 413 7.52 23.56 0.53
CA ALA A 413 7.85 23.25 -0.86
C ALA A 413 7.15 24.21 -1.84
N ASP A 414 7.85 24.56 -2.93
CA ASP A 414 7.24 25.23 -4.09
C ASP A 414 6.73 24.18 -5.07
N ILE A 415 5.49 23.77 -4.85
CA ILE A 415 4.80 22.72 -5.61
C ILE A 415 3.34 23.14 -5.84
N GLU A 416 2.86 22.94 -7.05
CA GLU A 416 1.48 23.26 -7.41
C GLU A 416 0.90 22.24 -8.41
N ARG A 417 -0.41 21.99 -8.30
CA ARG A 417 -1.16 21.22 -9.29
C ARG A 417 -1.63 22.19 -10.38
N ILE A 418 -1.31 21.88 -11.63
CA ILE A 418 -1.69 22.65 -12.82
C ILE A 418 -2.49 21.77 -13.78
N SER A 419 -3.40 22.39 -14.55
CA SER A 419 -4.29 21.70 -15.53
C SER A 419 -3.65 21.54 -16.89
#